data_6af97db510682896af95f2d5b717cba1
#
_entry.id   6af97db510682896af95f2d5b717cba1
#
_cell.length_a   1.000
_cell.length_b   1.000
_cell.length_c   1.000
_cell.angle_alpha   90.00
_cell.angle_beta   90.00
_cell.angle_gamma   90.00
#
_symmetry.space_group_name_H-M   'P 1'
#
loop_
_entity.id
_entity.type
_entity.pdbx_description
1 polymer ?
#
loop_
_entity_poly.entity_id
_entity_poly.type
_entity_poly.pdbx_seq_one_letter_code
_entity_poly.pdbx_strand_id
1 'polypeptide(L)'
;AEGFGSKYKGQVLGTFGKFGILSFNGNKMITTSGGGALICENDAAKQEIMFYATQARENYPYYQHEKIGYNYRMSNICAGIGRGQMTVTDEHIKHHQHIFQLYKDLLKDIDGIKVQENPSVDYDSNYWLNTITIEPWVKVKGEENAYAQTVQGAVGGAGSVTHAASTLTTDCQPNNNVEAMRIALDKAGIEARPLWKPMHKQPVYKNNPAYLNGVSEELFKKGLCLPSGPCVTDEDVKY
;
A
#
# COMPACT_ATOMS: atom_id res chain seq x y z
N ALA A 1 4.92 -2.08 -7.31
CA ALA A 1 3.53 -2.40 -7.02
C ALA A 1 2.71 -1.15 -6.66
N GLU A 2 3.17 -0.34 -5.71
CA GLU A 2 2.48 0.87 -5.24
C GLU A 2 2.75 2.10 -6.12
N GLY A 3 3.88 2.12 -6.81
CA GLY A 3 4.31 3.25 -7.64
C GLY A 3 3.73 3.26 -9.06
N PHE A 4 2.63 2.54 -9.34
CA PHE A 4 2.02 2.49 -10.66
C PHE A 4 1.67 3.88 -11.17
N GLY A 5 2.27 4.30 -12.30
CA GLY A 5 2.11 5.63 -12.88
C GLY A 5 2.95 6.75 -12.26
N SER A 6 3.55 6.54 -11.07
CA SER A 6 4.52 7.49 -10.50
C SER A 6 5.79 7.56 -11.33
N LYS A 7 6.51 8.69 -11.21
CA LYS A 7 7.75 8.93 -11.96
C LYS A 7 8.87 9.43 -11.04
N TYR A 8 10.10 9.12 -11.41
CA TYR A 8 11.29 9.74 -10.88
C TYR A 8 12.12 10.28 -12.04
N LYS A 9 12.40 11.59 -12.02
CA LYS A 9 13.09 12.30 -13.13
C LYS A 9 12.46 12.01 -14.51
N GLY A 10 11.12 11.98 -14.56
CA GLY A 10 10.36 11.70 -15.76
C GLY A 10 10.26 10.23 -16.17
N GLN A 11 11.02 9.33 -15.57
CA GLN A 11 10.97 7.90 -15.86
C GLN A 11 9.96 7.20 -14.95
N VAL A 12 9.09 6.36 -15.53
CA VAL A 12 8.03 5.63 -14.81
C VAL A 12 8.62 4.60 -13.87
N LEU A 13 8.10 4.52 -12.64
CA LEU A 13 8.49 3.51 -11.67
C LEU A 13 8.14 2.10 -12.17
N GLY A 14 9.06 1.15 -11.90
CA GLY A 14 8.99 -0.22 -12.44
C GLY A 14 9.78 -0.42 -13.73
N THR A 15 10.42 0.64 -14.28
CA THR A 15 11.21 0.57 -15.52
C THR A 15 12.71 0.83 -15.29
N PHE A 16 13.17 0.93 -14.05
CA PHE A 16 14.57 1.20 -13.72
C PHE A 16 15.44 -0.05 -13.64
N GLY A 17 14.87 -1.16 -13.18
CA GLY A 17 15.58 -2.41 -13.01
C GLY A 17 15.31 -3.37 -14.16
N LYS A 18 16.00 -4.50 -14.14
CA LYS A 18 15.82 -5.59 -15.10
C LYS A 18 14.39 -6.12 -15.15
N PHE A 19 13.70 -6.07 -14.02
CA PHE A 19 12.30 -6.45 -13.88
C PHE A 19 11.54 -5.38 -13.12
N GLY A 20 10.30 -5.12 -13.53
CA GLY A 20 9.35 -4.27 -12.84
C GLY A 20 8.11 -5.05 -12.45
N ILE A 21 7.56 -4.76 -11.26
CA ILE A 21 6.41 -5.48 -10.72
C ILE A 21 5.24 -4.51 -10.58
N LEU A 22 4.10 -4.88 -11.18
CA LEU A 22 2.83 -4.19 -11.01
C LEU A 22 1.88 -5.08 -10.20
N SER A 23 1.09 -4.48 -9.32
CA SER A 23 0.07 -5.16 -8.55
C SER A 23 -1.30 -4.61 -8.91
N PHE A 24 -2.25 -5.51 -9.13
CA PHE A 24 -3.64 -5.20 -9.45
C PHE A 24 -4.61 -5.80 -8.43
N ASN A 25 -4.15 -5.91 -7.18
CA ASN A 25 -5.02 -6.33 -6.07
C ASN A 25 -6.17 -5.32 -5.86
N GLY A 26 -7.20 -5.70 -5.09
CA GLY A 26 -8.43 -4.95 -4.92
C GLY A 26 -8.26 -3.49 -4.49
N ASN A 27 -7.20 -3.20 -3.72
CA ASN A 27 -6.91 -1.89 -3.14
C ASN A 27 -5.86 -1.06 -3.89
N LYS A 28 -5.40 -1.49 -5.07
CA LYS A 28 -4.35 -0.77 -5.82
C LYS A 28 -4.94 0.35 -6.68
N MET A 29 -4.06 1.18 -7.26
CA MET A 29 -4.42 2.30 -8.13
C MET A 29 -5.40 1.90 -9.23
N ILE A 30 -5.18 0.73 -9.82
CA ILE A 30 -6.14 0.00 -10.65
C ILE A 30 -6.23 -1.44 -10.17
N THR A 31 -7.37 -2.08 -10.36
CA THR A 31 -7.62 -3.43 -9.85
C THR A 31 -8.12 -4.39 -10.92
N THR A 32 -7.73 -5.64 -10.78
CA THR A 32 -8.32 -6.78 -11.48
C THR A 32 -8.91 -7.80 -10.49
N SER A 33 -9.30 -7.35 -9.29
CA SER A 33 -9.63 -8.16 -8.12
C SER A 33 -8.41 -8.86 -7.52
N GLY A 34 -7.56 -9.43 -8.32
CA GLY A 34 -6.29 -10.05 -7.96
C GLY A 34 -5.38 -10.14 -9.17
N GLY A 35 -4.11 -10.45 -8.95
CA GLY A 35 -3.10 -10.57 -9.98
C GLY A 35 -2.16 -9.36 -10.07
N GLY A 36 -1.38 -9.33 -11.11
CA GLY A 36 -0.38 -8.30 -11.37
C GLY A 36 0.26 -8.51 -12.74
N ALA A 37 1.30 -7.75 -13.00
CA ALA A 37 2.12 -7.91 -14.19
C ALA A 37 3.60 -7.79 -13.86
N LEU A 38 4.42 -8.49 -14.64
CA LEU A 38 5.86 -8.38 -14.60
C LEU A 38 6.33 -7.75 -15.91
N ILE A 39 7.03 -6.63 -15.80
CA ILE A 39 7.69 -5.94 -16.90
C ILE A 39 9.09 -6.53 -17.03
N CYS A 40 9.52 -6.84 -18.25
CA CYS A 40 10.86 -7.34 -18.54
C CYS A 40 11.40 -6.71 -19.83
N GLU A 41 12.74 -6.79 -20.01
CA GLU A 41 13.43 -6.06 -21.07
C GLU A 41 13.32 -6.72 -22.45
N ASN A 42 13.11 -8.06 -22.51
CA ASN A 42 13.19 -8.79 -23.77
C ASN A 42 12.29 -10.05 -23.79
N ASP A 43 12.08 -10.58 -24.99
CA ASP A 43 11.22 -11.72 -25.22
C ASP A 43 11.76 -13.03 -24.61
N ALA A 44 13.06 -13.22 -24.48
CA ALA A 44 13.61 -14.42 -23.84
C ALA A 44 13.23 -14.48 -22.36
N ALA A 45 13.38 -13.38 -21.65
CA ALA A 45 12.92 -13.27 -20.26
C ALA A 45 11.40 -13.46 -20.14
N LYS A 46 10.61 -12.88 -21.06
CA LYS A 46 9.16 -13.06 -21.10
C LYS A 46 8.78 -14.53 -21.31
N GLN A 47 9.44 -15.24 -22.21
CA GLN A 47 9.17 -16.66 -22.47
C GLN A 47 9.46 -17.51 -21.22
N GLU A 48 10.59 -17.27 -20.56
CA GLU A 48 10.94 -17.98 -19.34
C GLU A 48 9.95 -17.70 -18.19
N ILE A 49 9.57 -16.45 -17.99
CA ILE A 49 8.56 -16.06 -17.00
C ILE A 49 7.22 -16.74 -17.30
N MET A 50 6.78 -16.72 -18.55
CA MET A 50 5.54 -17.35 -18.98
C MET A 50 5.57 -18.87 -18.80
N PHE A 51 6.70 -19.50 -19.06
CA PHE A 51 6.89 -20.92 -18.81
C PHE A 51 6.65 -21.27 -17.33
N TYR A 52 7.30 -20.57 -16.40
CA TYR A 52 7.11 -20.79 -14.97
C TYR A 52 5.71 -20.39 -14.48
N ALA A 53 5.14 -19.32 -15.00
CA ALA A 53 3.80 -18.84 -14.62
C ALA A 53 2.67 -19.74 -15.16
N THR A 54 2.97 -20.62 -16.11
CA THR A 54 2.06 -21.61 -16.69
C THR A 54 2.47 -23.06 -16.34
N GLN A 55 2.86 -23.26 -15.09
CA GLN A 55 3.15 -24.55 -14.47
C GLN A 55 4.46 -25.21 -14.93
N ALA A 56 5.35 -24.54 -15.64
CA ALA A 56 6.57 -25.09 -16.25
C ALA A 56 6.25 -26.36 -17.07
N ARG A 57 5.14 -26.30 -17.84
CA ARG A 57 4.71 -27.42 -18.66
C ARG A 57 5.51 -27.47 -19.92
N GLU A 58 6.09 -28.65 -20.21
CA GLU A 58 6.79 -28.93 -21.46
C GLU A 58 5.84 -29.03 -22.64
N ASN A 59 6.36 -28.78 -23.84
CA ASN A 59 5.57 -28.77 -25.08
C ASN A 59 5.36 -30.16 -25.65
N TYR A 60 4.59 -30.98 -24.92
CA TYR A 60 4.16 -32.33 -25.37
C TYR A 60 2.63 -32.42 -25.42
N PRO A 61 2.04 -33.36 -26.15
CA PRO A 61 0.60 -33.58 -26.16
C PRO A 61 0.05 -34.10 -24.82
N TYR A 62 0.91 -34.53 -23.93
CA TYR A 62 0.62 -34.92 -22.54
C TYR A 62 1.33 -34.00 -21.55
N TYR A 63 0.95 -34.07 -20.28
CA TYR A 63 1.57 -33.27 -19.22
C TYR A 63 2.91 -33.89 -18.84
N GLN A 64 3.99 -33.12 -19.06
CA GLN A 64 5.32 -33.43 -18.61
C GLN A 64 5.93 -32.16 -18.02
N HIS A 65 6.65 -32.29 -16.91
CA HIS A 65 7.30 -31.21 -16.18
C HIS A 65 8.73 -31.63 -15.81
N GLU A 66 9.71 -30.92 -16.33
CA GLU A 66 11.12 -31.09 -15.96
C GLU A 66 11.53 -30.12 -14.86
N LYS A 67 10.71 -29.07 -14.65
CA LYS A 67 10.89 -28.03 -13.64
C LYS A 67 9.61 -27.80 -12.86
N ILE A 68 9.73 -27.26 -11.65
CA ILE A 68 8.59 -26.85 -10.85
C ILE A 68 8.15 -25.45 -11.30
N GLY A 69 6.90 -25.30 -11.65
CA GLY A 69 6.27 -24.03 -11.98
C GLY A 69 4.98 -23.80 -11.19
N TYR A 70 4.31 -22.69 -11.47
CA TYR A 70 3.15 -22.21 -10.71
C TYR A 70 2.02 -21.83 -11.65
N ASN A 71 0.80 -21.83 -11.15
CA ASN A 71 -0.37 -21.34 -11.87
C ASN A 71 -0.57 -19.84 -11.53
N TYR A 72 0.26 -18.98 -12.11
CA TYR A 72 0.28 -17.55 -11.82
C TYR A 72 -0.24 -16.69 -12.99
N ARG A 73 -0.64 -17.31 -14.09
CA ARG A 73 -1.17 -16.54 -15.21
C ARG A 73 -2.53 -15.95 -14.87
N MET A 74 -2.68 -14.63 -15.09
CA MET A 74 -3.95 -13.93 -14.94
C MET A 74 -5.03 -14.54 -15.86
N SER A 75 -6.24 -14.72 -15.33
CA SER A 75 -7.37 -15.17 -16.14
C SER A 75 -7.83 -14.13 -17.16
N ASN A 76 -8.50 -14.55 -18.21
CA ASN A 76 -9.05 -13.61 -19.21
C ASN A 76 -10.07 -12.64 -18.62
N ILE A 77 -10.84 -13.06 -17.60
CA ILE A 77 -11.80 -12.21 -16.91
C ILE A 77 -11.06 -11.08 -16.20
N CYS A 78 -10.06 -11.40 -15.36
CA CYS A 78 -9.23 -10.40 -14.69
C CYS A 78 -8.50 -9.48 -15.68
N ALA A 79 -7.96 -10.04 -16.77
CA ALA A 79 -7.30 -9.27 -17.81
C ALA A 79 -8.28 -8.31 -18.53
N GLY A 80 -9.52 -8.73 -18.75
CA GLY A 80 -10.59 -7.88 -19.28
C GLY A 80 -10.91 -6.70 -18.38
N ILE A 81 -11.06 -6.95 -17.08
CA ILE A 81 -11.23 -5.89 -16.07
C ILE A 81 -10.04 -4.91 -16.12
N GLY A 82 -8.80 -5.44 -16.12
CA GLY A 82 -7.59 -4.63 -16.19
C GLY A 82 -7.53 -3.73 -17.42
N ARG A 83 -7.95 -4.22 -18.58
CA ARG A 83 -8.04 -3.40 -19.79
C ARG A 83 -9.03 -2.24 -19.63
N GLY A 84 -10.17 -2.47 -19.00
CA GLY A 84 -11.13 -1.41 -18.68
C GLY A 84 -10.54 -0.40 -17.69
N GLN A 85 -9.89 -0.88 -16.62
CA GLN A 85 -9.24 -0.01 -15.64
C GLN A 85 -8.10 0.85 -16.23
N MET A 86 -7.35 0.32 -17.19
CA MET A 86 -6.29 1.07 -17.87
C MET A 86 -6.83 2.31 -18.63
N THR A 87 -8.08 2.31 -19.08
CA THR A 87 -8.64 3.45 -19.81
C THR A 87 -8.90 4.68 -18.93
N VAL A 88 -9.00 4.49 -17.61
CA VAL A 88 -9.27 5.56 -16.63
C VAL A 88 -8.08 5.83 -15.70
N THR A 89 -6.93 5.23 -15.97
CA THR A 89 -5.75 5.32 -15.10
C THR A 89 -5.29 6.76 -14.87
N ASP A 90 -5.20 7.57 -15.94
CA ASP A 90 -4.73 8.96 -15.84
C ASP A 90 -5.72 9.82 -15.05
N GLU A 91 -7.01 9.55 -15.15
CA GLU A 91 -8.06 10.22 -14.38
C GLU A 91 -7.95 9.84 -12.90
N HIS A 92 -7.73 8.56 -12.59
CA HIS A 92 -7.52 8.12 -11.22
C HIS A 92 -6.28 8.77 -10.60
N ILE A 93 -5.15 8.82 -11.30
CA ILE A 93 -3.93 9.47 -10.79
C ILE A 93 -4.19 10.97 -10.52
N LYS A 94 -4.81 11.68 -11.43
CA LYS A 94 -5.18 13.09 -11.23
C LYS A 94 -6.13 13.29 -10.06
N HIS A 95 -7.10 12.40 -9.88
CA HIS A 95 -7.99 12.42 -8.73
C HIS A 95 -7.23 12.25 -7.42
N HIS A 96 -6.35 11.26 -7.30
CA HIS A 96 -5.51 11.06 -6.11
C HIS A 96 -4.61 12.27 -5.81
N GLN A 97 -4.03 12.90 -6.84
CA GLN A 97 -3.25 14.13 -6.71
C GLN A 97 -4.12 15.30 -6.24
N HIS A 98 -5.37 15.40 -6.70
CA HIS A 98 -6.33 16.39 -6.23
C HIS A 98 -6.70 16.17 -4.75
N ILE A 99 -7.02 14.95 -4.35
CA ILE A 99 -7.32 14.60 -2.95
C ILE A 99 -6.11 14.90 -2.04
N PHE A 100 -4.89 14.62 -2.49
CA PHE A 100 -3.68 15.01 -1.80
C PHE A 100 -3.61 16.53 -1.56
N GLN A 101 -3.88 17.33 -2.60
CA GLN A 101 -3.85 18.79 -2.49
C GLN A 101 -4.91 19.31 -1.51
N LEU A 102 -6.11 18.71 -1.48
CA LEU A 102 -7.15 19.04 -0.51
C LEU A 102 -6.69 18.77 0.93
N TYR A 103 -6.14 17.60 1.22
CA TYR A 103 -5.59 17.30 2.55
C TYR A 103 -4.49 18.28 2.93
N LYS A 104 -3.59 18.60 2.00
CA LYS A 104 -2.52 19.55 2.23
C LYS A 104 -3.06 20.93 2.61
N ASP A 105 -4.06 21.43 1.88
CA ASP A 105 -4.64 22.75 2.13
C ASP A 105 -5.44 22.81 3.43
N LEU A 106 -6.17 21.75 3.77
CA LEU A 106 -6.97 21.68 4.99
C LEU A 106 -6.14 21.48 6.26
N LEU A 107 -5.02 20.76 6.17
CA LEU A 107 -4.20 20.40 7.33
C LEU A 107 -2.98 21.31 7.56
N LYS A 108 -2.65 22.22 6.63
CA LYS A 108 -1.42 23.03 6.66
C LYS A 108 -1.25 23.88 7.91
N ASP A 109 -2.34 24.33 8.53
CA ASP A 109 -2.34 25.23 9.68
C ASP A 109 -2.54 24.48 11.01
N ILE A 110 -2.56 23.13 10.99
CA ILE A 110 -2.71 22.31 12.19
C ILE A 110 -1.31 21.95 12.70
N ASP A 111 -0.93 22.56 13.82
CA ASP A 111 0.37 22.31 14.45
C ASP A 111 0.52 20.83 14.86
N GLY A 112 1.68 20.24 14.53
CA GLY A 112 2.00 18.86 14.82
C GLY A 112 1.38 17.82 13.87
N ILE A 113 0.63 18.26 12.84
CA ILE A 113 0.17 17.39 11.76
C ILE A 113 0.84 17.81 10.44
N LYS A 114 1.41 16.84 9.72
CA LYS A 114 2.07 17.10 8.44
C LYS A 114 1.64 16.07 7.40
N VAL A 115 1.19 16.55 6.24
CA VAL A 115 0.95 15.70 5.06
C VAL A 115 2.30 15.35 4.42
N GLN A 116 2.48 14.08 4.06
CA GLN A 116 3.71 13.61 3.43
C GLN A 116 3.74 14.05 1.96
N GLU A 117 4.75 14.83 1.61
CA GLU A 117 4.94 15.39 0.26
C GLU A 117 6.07 14.68 -0.49
N ASN A 118 6.15 14.93 -1.79
CA ASN A 118 7.32 14.56 -2.59
C ASN A 118 8.59 15.21 -2.03
N PRO A 119 9.71 14.49 -1.91
CA PRO A 119 10.96 15.05 -1.36
C PRO A 119 11.57 16.17 -2.23
N SER A 120 11.31 16.15 -3.53
CA SER A 120 11.78 17.17 -4.48
C SER A 120 10.95 17.14 -5.76
N VAL A 121 11.21 18.10 -6.66
CA VAL A 121 10.59 18.16 -7.99
C VAL A 121 10.94 16.99 -8.92
N ASP A 122 11.94 16.20 -8.56
CA ASP A 122 12.30 14.99 -9.30
C ASP A 122 11.27 13.87 -9.18
N TYR A 123 10.39 13.94 -8.18
CA TYR A 123 9.39 12.92 -7.87
C TYR A 123 8.00 13.38 -8.29
N ASP A 124 7.28 12.53 -9.00
CA ASP A 124 5.89 12.70 -9.38
C ASP A 124 5.11 11.49 -8.86
N SER A 125 4.54 11.63 -7.67
CA SER A 125 3.79 10.57 -7.00
C SER A 125 2.39 10.42 -7.58
N ASN A 126 1.93 9.18 -7.69
CA ASN A 126 0.53 8.88 -7.96
C ASN A 126 -0.39 9.14 -6.76
N TYR A 127 0.17 9.39 -5.57
CA TYR A 127 -0.55 9.54 -4.30
C TYR A 127 -1.61 8.45 -4.08
N TRP A 128 -1.28 7.20 -4.43
CA TRP A 128 -2.14 6.04 -4.16
C TRP A 128 -2.68 6.04 -2.72
N LEU A 129 -1.86 6.45 -1.77
CA LEU A 129 -2.27 6.72 -0.40
C LEU A 129 -1.86 8.14 -0.02
N ASN A 130 -2.75 8.85 0.66
CA ASN A 130 -2.46 10.10 1.32
C ASN A 130 -2.09 9.82 2.77
N THR A 131 -0.90 10.23 3.19
CA THR A 131 -0.38 9.92 4.50
C THR A 131 -0.06 11.19 5.27
N ILE A 132 -0.35 11.15 6.57
CA ILE A 132 0.02 12.21 7.51
C ILE A 132 0.94 11.65 8.59
N THR A 133 1.71 12.54 9.20
CA THR A 133 2.39 12.27 10.47
C THR A 133 1.75 13.12 11.57
N ILE A 134 1.60 12.54 12.76
CA ILE A 134 1.04 13.16 13.96
C ILE A 134 2.14 13.18 15.01
N GLU A 135 2.59 14.38 15.38
CA GLU A 135 3.66 14.53 16.36
C GLU A 135 3.23 14.07 17.75
N PRO A 136 4.14 13.51 18.57
CA PRO A 136 3.78 12.88 19.85
C PRO A 136 3.10 13.83 20.87
N TRP A 137 3.28 15.14 20.73
CA TRP A 137 2.64 16.10 21.63
C TRP A 137 1.20 16.45 21.25
N VAL A 138 0.76 16.10 20.04
CA VAL A 138 -0.62 16.34 19.59
C VAL A 138 -1.56 15.45 20.40
N LYS A 139 -2.50 16.07 21.10
CA LYS A 139 -3.47 15.36 21.93
C LYS A 139 -4.71 14.98 21.12
N VAL A 140 -5.05 13.72 21.17
CA VAL A 140 -6.25 13.16 20.50
C VAL A 140 -7.20 12.62 21.57
N LYS A 141 -8.47 12.92 21.44
CA LYS A 141 -9.50 12.45 22.39
C LYS A 141 -9.50 10.91 22.46
N GLY A 142 -9.39 10.36 23.66
CA GLY A 142 -9.35 8.91 23.89
C GLY A 142 -7.95 8.29 23.80
N GLU A 143 -6.91 9.10 23.68
CA GLU A 143 -5.51 8.67 23.56
C GLU A 143 -5.07 7.76 24.72
N GLU A 144 -5.46 8.07 25.94
CA GLU A 144 -5.06 7.33 27.16
C GLU A 144 -5.53 5.86 27.18
N ASN A 145 -6.59 5.55 26.40
CA ASN A 145 -7.17 4.20 26.35
C ASN A 145 -7.12 3.57 24.95
N ALA A 146 -6.39 4.16 24.01
CA ALA A 146 -6.43 3.76 22.61
C ALA A 146 -6.14 2.26 22.41
N TYR A 147 -5.03 1.77 22.92
CA TYR A 147 -4.65 0.35 22.75
C TYR A 147 -5.54 -0.62 23.51
N ALA A 148 -6.11 -0.24 24.65
CA ALA A 148 -7.08 -1.06 25.34
C ALA A 148 -8.35 -1.29 24.50
N GLN A 149 -8.79 -0.27 23.77
CA GLN A 149 -9.92 -0.38 22.83
C GLN A 149 -9.56 -1.27 21.63
N THR A 150 -8.35 -1.14 21.08
CA THR A 150 -7.86 -1.96 19.96
C THR A 150 -7.84 -3.44 20.30
N VAL A 151 -7.35 -3.81 21.50
CA VAL A 151 -7.29 -5.21 21.93
C VAL A 151 -8.69 -5.82 22.07
N GLN A 152 -9.67 -5.04 22.54
CA GLN A 152 -11.06 -5.49 22.67
C GLN A 152 -11.78 -5.60 21.32
N GLY A 153 -11.41 -4.77 20.37
CA GLY A 153 -12.05 -4.68 19.05
C GLY A 153 -11.15 -5.10 17.89
N ALA A 154 -10.22 -6.06 18.09
CA ALA A 154 -9.29 -6.48 17.04
C ALA A 154 -10.04 -6.92 15.78
N VAL A 155 -10.32 -5.96 14.92
CA VAL A 155 -10.97 -6.18 13.64
C VAL A 155 -9.87 -6.39 12.60
N GLY A 156 -9.79 -7.62 12.11
CA GLY A 156 -9.08 -7.86 10.87
C GLY A 156 -9.76 -7.07 9.76
N GLY A 157 -9.01 -6.34 8.94
CA GLY A 157 -9.56 -5.73 7.73
C GLY A 157 -10.25 -6.80 6.85
N ALA A 158 -11.11 -6.39 5.95
CA ALA A 158 -11.82 -7.29 5.05
C ALA A 158 -10.85 -8.30 4.40
N GLY A 159 -11.04 -9.59 4.68
CA GLY A 159 -10.21 -10.69 4.19
C GLY A 159 -9.07 -11.14 5.11
N SER A 160 -8.88 -10.57 6.30
CA SER A 160 -7.92 -11.12 7.26
C SER A 160 -8.57 -12.18 8.15
N VAL A 161 -7.97 -13.37 8.16
CA VAL A 161 -8.29 -14.41 9.15
C VAL A 161 -7.61 -14.03 10.45
N THR A 162 -8.40 -13.74 11.50
CA THR A 162 -7.85 -13.50 12.83
C THR A 162 -7.38 -14.83 13.42
N HIS A 163 -6.07 -14.99 13.56
CA HIS A 163 -5.55 -15.96 14.49
C HIS A 163 -5.79 -15.47 15.93
N ALA A 164 -6.09 -16.40 16.85
CA ALA A 164 -6.24 -16.08 18.26
C ALA A 164 -5.08 -15.19 18.74
N ALA A 165 -5.43 -14.15 19.51
CA ALA A 165 -4.60 -13.04 19.90
C ALA A 165 -3.14 -13.42 20.16
N SER A 166 -2.26 -13.03 19.24
CA SER A 166 -0.86 -12.90 19.59
C SER A 166 -0.75 -11.79 20.62
N THR A 167 -0.05 -12.03 21.71
CA THR A 167 0.34 -11.00 22.66
C THR A 167 0.94 -9.83 21.89
N LEU A 168 0.34 -8.63 22.04
CA LEU A 168 0.88 -7.41 21.43
C LEU A 168 2.34 -7.26 21.86
N THR A 169 3.26 -7.41 20.92
CA THR A 169 4.67 -7.10 21.17
C THR A 169 4.81 -5.57 21.12
N THR A 170 5.18 -4.98 22.24
CA THR A 170 5.22 -3.53 22.45
C THR A 170 6.50 -2.86 21.95
N ASP A 171 7.40 -3.58 21.32
CA ASP A 171 8.72 -3.08 20.90
C ASP A 171 8.70 -2.08 19.73
N CYS A 172 7.66 -2.12 18.91
CA CYS A 172 7.45 -1.15 17.83
C CYS A 172 5.98 -1.14 17.43
N GLN A 173 5.28 -0.07 17.76
CA GLN A 173 3.87 0.16 17.44
C GLN A 173 3.62 1.66 17.19
N PRO A 174 2.52 2.06 16.54
CA PRO A 174 2.13 3.46 16.43
C PRO A 174 1.98 4.12 17.81
N ASN A 175 2.19 5.42 17.89
CA ASN A 175 1.97 6.18 19.12
C ASN A 175 0.47 6.16 19.52
N ASN A 176 0.19 6.34 20.80
CA ASN A 176 -1.17 6.31 21.33
C ASN A 176 -2.10 7.32 20.63
N ASN A 177 -1.61 8.50 20.28
CA ASN A 177 -2.39 9.52 19.59
C ASN A 177 -2.72 9.12 18.14
N VAL A 178 -1.84 8.41 17.46
CA VAL A 178 -2.11 7.86 16.11
C VAL A 178 -3.20 6.80 16.19
N GLU A 179 -3.12 5.89 17.16
CA GLU A 179 -4.14 4.86 17.36
C GLU A 179 -5.49 5.47 17.80
N ALA A 180 -5.47 6.48 18.66
CA ALA A 180 -6.68 7.20 19.04
C ALA A 180 -7.35 7.90 17.85
N MET A 181 -6.56 8.51 16.96
CA MET A 181 -7.08 9.11 15.72
C MET A 181 -7.71 8.05 14.82
N ARG A 182 -7.03 6.92 14.62
CA ARG A 182 -7.57 5.80 13.84
C ARG A 182 -8.91 5.31 14.40
N ILE A 183 -9.00 5.16 15.73
CA ILE A 183 -10.26 4.72 16.39
C ILE A 183 -11.35 5.79 16.25
N ALA A 184 -11.02 7.07 16.36
CA ALA A 184 -11.97 8.15 16.19
C ALA A 184 -12.58 8.16 14.77
N LEU A 185 -11.74 7.99 13.76
CA LEU A 185 -12.16 7.87 12.36
C LEU A 185 -13.01 6.61 12.13
N ASP A 186 -12.59 5.46 12.66
CA ASP A 186 -13.34 4.19 12.56
C ASP A 186 -14.74 4.30 13.17
N LYS A 187 -14.89 4.96 14.33
CA LYS A 187 -16.19 5.25 14.95
C LYS A 187 -17.09 6.17 14.10
N ALA A 188 -16.49 7.00 13.27
CA ALA A 188 -17.20 7.83 12.30
C ALA A 188 -17.47 7.10 10.96
N GLY A 189 -17.11 5.82 10.84
CA GLY A 189 -17.25 5.03 9.63
C GLY A 189 -16.18 5.31 8.57
N ILE A 190 -15.05 5.92 8.97
CA ILE A 190 -13.96 6.30 8.09
C ILE A 190 -12.79 5.34 8.31
N GLU A 191 -12.41 4.59 7.27
CA GLU A 191 -11.26 3.70 7.34
C GLU A 191 -9.95 4.49 7.26
N ALA A 192 -9.11 4.35 8.29
CA ALA A 192 -7.73 4.85 8.32
C ALA A 192 -6.82 3.75 8.85
N ARG A 193 -5.55 3.75 8.41
CA ARG A 193 -4.59 2.72 8.81
C ARG A 193 -3.25 3.34 9.17
N PRO A 194 -2.54 2.83 10.20
CA PRO A 194 -1.15 3.19 10.44
C PRO A 194 -0.30 2.88 9.21
N LEU A 195 0.84 3.54 9.08
CA LEU A 195 1.85 3.14 8.11
C LEU A 195 2.35 1.72 8.38
N TRP A 196 3.05 1.13 7.41
CA TRP A 196 3.55 -0.25 7.53
C TRP A 196 4.61 -0.38 8.61
N LYS A 197 4.44 -1.38 9.47
CA LYS A 197 5.49 -1.78 10.41
C LYS A 197 6.75 -2.15 9.61
N PRO A 198 7.92 -1.57 9.93
CA PRO A 198 9.15 -1.82 9.18
C PRO A 198 9.52 -3.30 9.15
N MET A 199 10.06 -3.77 8.03
CA MET A 199 10.37 -5.19 7.80
C MET A 199 11.30 -5.77 8.87
N HIS A 200 12.32 -5.03 9.31
CA HIS A 200 13.23 -5.46 10.38
C HIS A 200 12.57 -5.54 11.76
N LYS A 201 11.39 -4.98 11.93
CA LYS A 201 10.54 -5.09 13.15
C LYS A 201 9.47 -6.17 13.02
N GLN A 202 9.34 -6.81 11.88
CA GLN A 202 8.48 -7.97 11.74
C GLN A 202 9.13 -9.18 12.45
N PRO A 203 8.42 -9.90 13.32
CA PRO A 203 9.01 -11.03 14.07
C PRO A 203 9.70 -12.07 13.19
N VAL A 204 9.15 -12.31 12.01
CA VAL A 204 9.69 -13.29 11.04
C VAL A 204 11.07 -12.88 10.48
N TYR A 205 11.39 -11.58 10.47
CA TYR A 205 12.65 -11.06 9.92
C TYR A 205 13.63 -10.53 10.98
N LYS A 206 13.35 -10.70 12.27
CA LYS A 206 14.14 -10.12 13.37
C LYS A 206 15.63 -10.49 13.37
N ASN A 207 15.98 -11.62 12.76
CA ASN A 207 17.35 -12.14 12.69
C ASN A 207 18.01 -11.90 11.31
N ASN A 208 17.33 -11.20 10.39
CA ASN A 208 17.88 -10.92 9.07
C ASN A 208 18.82 -9.69 9.11
N PRO A 209 19.84 -9.63 8.24
CA PRO A 209 20.66 -8.45 8.09
C PRO A 209 19.81 -7.21 7.76
N ALA A 210 20.11 -6.08 8.39
CA ALA A 210 19.39 -4.83 8.18
C ALA A 210 20.34 -3.63 8.18
N TYR A 211 20.08 -2.66 7.30
CA TYR A 211 20.77 -1.38 7.23
C TYR A 211 19.80 -0.29 7.63
N LEU A 212 19.99 0.28 8.81
CA LEU A 212 18.98 1.10 9.49
C LEU A 212 19.49 2.50 9.79
N ASN A 213 18.61 3.48 9.63
CA ASN A 213 18.84 4.88 10.03
C ASN A 213 17.71 5.43 10.95
N GLY A 214 16.76 4.57 11.35
CA GLY A 214 15.65 4.92 12.25
C GLY A 214 14.44 5.58 11.57
N VAL A 215 14.56 6.10 10.36
CA VAL A 215 13.49 6.87 9.69
C VAL A 215 12.20 6.06 9.53
N SER A 216 12.28 4.81 9.10
CA SER A 216 11.09 3.97 8.90
C SER A 216 10.34 3.66 10.21
N GLU A 217 11.06 3.51 11.33
CA GLU A 217 10.45 3.32 12.64
C GLU A 217 9.74 4.60 13.11
N GLU A 218 10.37 5.75 12.94
CA GLU A 218 9.79 7.04 13.30
C GLU A 218 8.53 7.35 12.47
N LEU A 219 8.57 7.10 11.16
CA LEU A 219 7.40 7.25 10.30
C LEU A 219 6.26 6.30 10.70
N PHE A 220 6.58 5.05 11.02
CA PHE A 220 5.57 4.07 11.49
C PHE A 220 4.92 4.50 12.81
N LYS A 221 5.70 5.05 13.75
CA LYS A 221 5.18 5.50 15.04
C LYS A 221 4.21 6.68 14.92
N LYS A 222 4.43 7.57 13.95
CA LYS A 222 3.70 8.83 13.79
C LYS A 222 2.67 8.81 12.65
N GLY A 223 2.76 7.85 11.75
CA GLY A 223 2.12 7.90 10.45
C GLY A 223 0.74 7.25 10.40
N LEU A 224 -0.17 7.89 9.67
CA LEU A 224 -1.52 7.43 9.41
C LEU A 224 -1.86 7.62 7.93
N CYS A 225 -2.44 6.59 7.30
CA CYS A 225 -3.01 6.68 5.97
C CYS A 225 -4.47 7.15 6.06
N LEU A 226 -4.81 8.17 5.28
CA LEU A 226 -6.15 8.71 5.14
C LEU A 226 -6.84 8.17 3.87
N PRO A 227 -8.17 8.21 3.76
CA PRO A 227 -8.90 7.81 2.57
C PRO A 227 -8.38 8.51 1.31
N SER A 228 -8.17 7.74 0.23
CA SER A 228 -7.58 8.25 -1.02
C SER A 228 -8.17 7.59 -2.27
N GLY A 229 -9.14 6.71 -2.12
CA GLY A 229 -9.70 5.96 -3.24
C GLY A 229 -10.41 6.82 -4.29
N PRO A 230 -10.62 6.32 -5.51
CA PRO A 230 -11.25 7.08 -6.59
C PRO A 230 -12.71 7.46 -6.32
N CYS A 231 -13.31 6.89 -5.27
CA CYS A 231 -14.67 7.22 -4.81
C CYS A 231 -14.71 8.31 -3.73
N VAL A 232 -13.55 8.74 -3.21
CA VAL A 232 -13.48 9.80 -2.19
C VAL A 232 -13.78 11.15 -2.84
N THR A 233 -14.78 11.85 -2.33
CA THR A 233 -15.19 13.17 -2.82
C THR A 233 -14.52 14.31 -2.04
N ASP A 234 -14.60 15.54 -2.56
CA ASP A 234 -14.15 16.74 -1.85
C ASP A 234 -14.89 16.95 -0.53
N GLU A 235 -16.16 16.56 -0.48
CA GLU A 235 -17.01 16.62 0.72
C GLU A 235 -16.56 15.61 1.78
N ASP A 236 -16.20 14.39 1.36
CA ASP A 236 -15.67 13.36 2.27
C ASP A 236 -14.35 13.81 2.92
N VAL A 237 -13.48 14.50 2.16
CA VAL A 237 -12.21 15.03 2.70
C VAL A 237 -12.42 16.18 3.69
N LYS A 238 -13.49 16.95 3.54
CA LYS A 238 -13.83 18.08 4.41
C LYS A 238 -14.58 17.67 5.69
N TYR A 239 -15.16 16.48 5.67
CA TYR A 239 -15.88 15.94 6.82
C TYR A 239 -14.95 15.63 7.97
#